data_50479d16a173bba4a0b6c97f807c6872
#
_entry.id   50479d16a173bba4a0b6c97f807c6872
#
_cell.length_a   1.000
_cell.length_b   1.000
_cell.length_c   1.000
_cell.angle_alpha   90.00
_cell.angle_beta   90.00
_cell.angle_gamma   90.00
#
_symmetry.space_group_name_H-M   'P 1'
#
loop_
_entity.id
_entity.type
_entity.pdbx_description
1 polymer ?
#
loop_
_entity_poly.entity_id
_entity_poly.type
_entity_poly.pdbx_seq_one_letter_code
_entity_poly.pdbx_strand_id
1 'polypeptide(L)'
;MNIEELTLGQLREIQSITIGASAQCPSQYPVGKNVIVRTVTMIYTGRLEKVTASDLVLVDCSWIPETDRFMQFVAEGKVNECEPYPDGLPVFINRGALLDMCEFKAALPRSQK
;
A
#
# COMPACT_ATOMS: atom_id res chain seq x y z
N MET A 1 15.38 -39.50 4.34
CA MET A 1 14.82 -38.66 3.36
C MET A 1 15.75 -38.58 2.20
N ASN A 2 15.22 -38.78 1.04
CA ASN A 2 16.10 -38.68 -0.08
C ASN A 2 16.12 -37.24 -0.53
N ILE A 3 16.98 -36.96 -1.41
CA ILE A 3 17.21 -35.64 -1.86
C ILE A 3 15.99 -35.07 -2.53
N GLU A 4 15.24 -35.90 -3.09
CA GLU A 4 14.09 -35.48 -3.74
C GLU A 4 13.06 -35.02 -2.80
N GLU A 5 12.89 -35.73 -1.73
CA GLU A 5 11.98 -35.33 -0.72
C GLU A 5 12.44 -34.06 -0.09
N LEU A 6 13.71 -34.01 0.14
CA LEU A 6 14.28 -32.83 0.66
C LEU A 6 14.02 -31.70 -0.30
N THR A 7 14.25 -31.95 -1.54
CA THR A 7 14.09 -30.92 -2.53
C THR A 7 12.65 -30.55 -2.68
N LEU A 8 11.79 -31.52 -2.72
CA LEU A 8 10.40 -31.23 -2.89
C LEU A 8 9.80 -30.66 -1.66
N GLY A 9 10.08 -31.26 -0.55
CA GLY A 9 9.57 -30.80 0.69
C GLY A 9 10.17 -29.48 1.04
N GLN A 10 11.46 -29.45 0.99
CA GLN A 10 12.14 -28.25 1.40
C GLN A 10 12.13 -27.20 0.38
N LEU A 11 12.17 -27.55 -0.84
CA LEU A 11 12.07 -26.59 -1.87
C LEU A 11 10.73 -25.95 -1.83
N ARG A 12 9.73 -26.72 -1.57
CA ARG A 12 8.42 -26.22 -1.44
C ARG A 12 8.30 -25.39 -0.21
N GLU A 13 8.95 -25.82 0.83
CA GLU A 13 8.98 -25.09 2.02
C GLU A 13 9.78 -23.86 1.88
N ILE A 14 10.85 -23.94 1.17
CA ILE A 14 11.68 -22.81 0.89
C ILE A 14 10.94 -21.87 -0.02
N GLN A 15 10.19 -22.37 -0.93
CA GLN A 15 9.38 -21.54 -1.75
C GLN A 15 8.26 -20.96 -0.96
N SER A 16 7.72 -21.71 -0.08
CA SER A 16 6.73 -21.21 0.82
C SER A 16 7.37 -20.22 1.73
N ILE A 17 8.55 -20.48 2.16
CA ILE A 17 9.25 -19.62 3.04
C ILE A 17 9.79 -18.43 2.31
N THR A 18 10.29 -18.61 1.14
CA THR A 18 10.80 -17.49 0.40
C THR A 18 9.69 -16.79 -0.30
N ILE A 19 8.82 -17.51 -0.87
CA ILE A 19 7.69 -16.95 -1.50
C ILE A 19 6.62 -16.85 -0.51
N GLY A 20 6.41 -17.90 0.21
CA GLY A 20 5.47 -17.91 1.23
C GLY A 20 5.90 -17.06 2.36
N ALA A 21 7.13 -17.13 2.72
CA ALA A 21 7.60 -16.35 3.82
C ALA A 21 7.72 -14.93 3.44
N SER A 22 7.99 -14.69 2.25
CA SER A 22 7.91 -13.37 1.75
C SER A 22 6.50 -12.95 1.77
N ALA A 23 5.63 -13.85 1.44
CA ALA A 23 4.25 -13.58 1.49
C ALA A 23 3.81 -13.59 2.92
N GLN A 24 4.53 -14.27 3.74
CA GLN A 24 4.21 -14.37 5.12
C GLN A 24 5.04 -13.50 5.94
N CYS A 25 6.08 -12.98 5.37
CA CYS A 25 6.69 -11.89 6.02
C CYS A 25 5.58 -10.96 6.25
N PRO A 26 5.24 -10.69 7.48
CA PRO A 26 4.21 -9.76 7.74
C PRO A 26 4.55 -8.57 6.90
N SER A 27 3.66 -8.23 6.09
CA SER A 27 3.79 -7.02 5.35
C SER A 27 4.15 -5.98 6.37
N GLN A 28 5.22 -5.30 6.14
CA GLN A 28 5.57 -4.20 7.00
C GLN A 28 4.69 -3.03 6.71
N TYR A 29 3.86 -3.15 5.71
CA TYR A 29 2.90 -2.11 5.39
C TYR A 29 1.72 -2.18 6.36
N PRO A 30 1.17 -1.04 6.77
CA PRO A 30 0.11 -1.01 7.78
C PRO A 30 -1.25 -1.37 7.19
N VAL A 31 -1.47 -2.63 6.92
CA VAL A 31 -2.73 -3.11 6.38
C VAL A 31 -3.87 -2.82 7.36
N GLY A 32 -4.97 -2.32 6.83
CA GLY A 32 -6.12 -1.95 7.63
C GLY A 32 -6.09 -0.52 8.12
N LYS A 33 -5.01 0.19 7.88
CA LYS A 33 -4.87 1.56 8.33
C LYS A 33 -4.97 2.53 7.15
N ASN A 34 -5.25 3.78 7.47
CA ASN A 34 -5.19 4.82 6.46
C ASN A 34 -3.74 5.16 6.18
N VAL A 35 -3.41 5.33 4.93
CA VAL A 35 -2.02 5.54 4.52
C VAL A 35 -1.91 6.67 3.49
N ILE A 36 -0.73 7.24 3.41
CA ILE A 36 -0.32 8.12 2.34
C ILE A 36 0.67 7.31 1.51
N VAL A 37 0.42 7.23 0.21
CA VAL A 37 1.28 6.51 -0.72
C VAL A 37 1.85 7.50 -1.71
N ARG A 38 3.17 7.52 -1.84
CA ARG A 38 3.80 8.32 -2.89
C ARG A 38 4.35 7.38 -3.95
N THR A 39 3.99 7.67 -5.17
CA THR A 39 4.57 6.98 -6.32
C THR A 39 5.50 7.95 -7.03
N VAL A 40 6.05 7.50 -8.14
CA VAL A 40 7.00 8.33 -8.89
C VAL A 40 6.41 9.69 -9.26
N THR A 41 5.14 9.73 -9.57
CA THR A 41 4.52 10.98 -10.03
C THR A 41 3.29 11.39 -9.25
N MET A 42 2.78 10.54 -8.39
CA MET A 42 1.45 10.78 -7.78
C MET A 42 1.46 10.52 -6.29
N ILE A 43 0.56 11.19 -5.60
CA ILE A 43 0.33 10.96 -4.18
C ILE A 43 -1.10 10.50 -4.02
N TYR A 44 -1.29 9.47 -3.21
CA TYR A 44 -2.61 8.93 -2.92
C TYR A 44 -2.81 8.80 -1.43
N THR A 45 -4.05 8.93 -0.99
CA THR A 45 -4.44 8.56 0.36
C THR A 45 -5.51 7.49 0.27
N GLY A 46 -5.63 6.68 1.31
CA GLY A 46 -6.68 5.68 1.32
C GLY A 46 -6.44 4.70 2.45
N ARG A 47 -7.37 3.79 2.62
CA ARG A 47 -7.20 2.70 3.58
C ARG A 47 -6.55 1.54 2.84
N LEU A 48 -5.44 1.07 3.37
CA LEU A 48 -4.75 -0.05 2.76
C LEU A 48 -5.49 -1.33 3.08
N GLU A 49 -6.11 -1.91 2.06
CA GLU A 49 -6.91 -3.10 2.28
C GLU A 49 -6.09 -4.35 2.23
N LYS A 50 -5.19 -4.44 1.28
CA LYS A 50 -4.28 -5.59 1.21
C LYS A 50 -3.07 -5.27 0.36
N VAL A 51 -2.06 -6.11 0.52
CA VAL A 51 -0.82 -6.03 -0.24
C VAL A 51 -0.63 -7.36 -0.92
N THR A 52 -0.42 -7.33 -2.23
CA THR A 52 -0.12 -8.54 -2.99
C THR A 52 1.33 -8.48 -3.43
N ALA A 53 1.77 -9.50 -4.15
CA ALA A 53 3.14 -9.52 -4.64
C ALA A 53 3.43 -8.36 -5.59
N SER A 54 2.43 -7.89 -6.30
CA SER A 54 2.63 -6.85 -7.31
C SER A 54 1.93 -5.54 -7.00
N ASP A 55 0.93 -5.53 -6.13
CA ASP A 55 0.09 -4.35 -5.95
C ASP A 55 -0.21 -4.04 -4.51
N LEU A 56 -0.51 -2.77 -4.27
CA LEU A 56 -1.17 -2.34 -3.05
C LEU A 56 -2.62 -2.06 -3.45
N VAL A 57 -3.55 -2.43 -2.59
CA VAL A 57 -4.96 -2.18 -2.86
C VAL A 57 -5.47 -1.20 -1.82
N LEU A 58 -5.91 -0.05 -2.29
CA LEU A 58 -6.48 0.97 -1.42
C LEU A 58 -7.97 1.10 -1.68
N VAL A 59 -8.72 1.36 -0.62
CA VAL A 59 -10.13 1.73 -0.76
C VAL A 59 -10.30 3.10 -0.15
N ASP A 60 -11.38 3.75 -0.51
CA ASP A 60 -11.64 5.15 -0.12
C ASP A 60 -10.43 6.00 -0.46
N CYS A 61 -9.93 5.77 -1.66
CA CYS A 61 -8.71 6.37 -2.14
C CYS A 61 -8.97 7.75 -2.73
N SER A 62 -8.02 8.63 -2.59
CA SER A 62 -8.06 9.93 -3.26
C SER A 62 -6.71 10.20 -3.89
N TRP A 63 -6.74 10.79 -5.05
CA TRP A 63 -5.54 11.31 -5.68
C TRP A 63 -5.32 12.72 -5.15
N ILE A 64 -4.11 13.00 -4.71
CA ILE A 64 -3.78 14.30 -4.13
C ILE A 64 -2.82 15.03 -5.07
N PRO A 65 -3.34 15.85 -5.97
CA PRO A 65 -2.49 16.57 -6.91
C PRO A 65 -1.59 17.61 -6.25
N GLU A 66 -2.06 18.22 -5.17
CA GLU A 66 -1.31 19.28 -4.55
C GLU A 66 -1.50 19.26 -3.04
N THR A 67 -0.39 19.20 -2.31
CA THR A 67 -0.43 19.15 -0.85
C THR A 67 0.06 20.42 -0.19
N ASP A 68 0.72 21.32 -0.93
CA ASP A 68 1.45 22.44 -0.38
C ASP A 68 2.63 21.86 0.45
N ARG A 69 2.70 22.10 1.74
CA ARG A 69 3.77 21.54 2.56
C ARG A 69 3.46 20.08 2.89
N PHE A 70 4.30 19.19 2.40
CA PHE A 70 4.02 17.77 2.52
C PHE A 70 3.93 17.29 3.97
N MET A 71 4.86 17.74 4.81
CA MET A 71 4.84 17.30 6.20
C MET A 71 3.65 17.87 6.98
N GLN A 72 3.16 19.02 6.56
CA GLN A 72 1.95 19.56 7.16
C GLN A 72 0.75 18.73 6.72
N PHE A 73 0.73 18.31 5.47
CA PHE A 73 -0.30 17.41 4.98
C PHE A 73 -0.26 16.09 5.78
N VAL A 74 0.93 15.54 5.98
CA VAL A 74 1.08 14.28 6.73
C VAL A 74 0.52 14.43 8.14
N ALA A 75 0.79 15.56 8.78
CA ALA A 75 0.39 15.76 10.16
C ALA A 75 -1.08 16.16 10.30
N GLU A 76 -1.57 16.99 9.40
CA GLU A 76 -2.88 17.61 9.59
C GLU A 76 -3.92 17.19 8.57
N GLY A 77 -3.48 16.61 7.48
CA GLY A 77 -4.42 16.16 6.45
C GLY A 77 -4.93 17.26 5.55
N LYS A 78 -4.31 18.43 5.59
CA LYS A 78 -4.75 19.54 4.74
C LYS A 78 -4.19 19.38 3.34
N VAL A 79 -5.04 19.48 2.36
CA VAL A 79 -4.64 19.37 0.95
C VAL A 79 -5.14 20.57 0.19
N ASN A 80 -4.42 20.93 -0.85
CA ASN A 80 -4.87 22.02 -1.73
C ASN A 80 -5.75 21.49 -2.83
N GLU A 81 -5.46 20.29 -3.33
CA GLU A 81 -6.27 19.66 -4.37
C GLU A 81 -6.47 18.20 -4.03
N CYS A 82 -7.65 17.72 -4.28
CA CYS A 82 -8.01 16.34 -3.96
C CYS A 82 -9.05 15.85 -4.95
N GLU A 83 -8.80 14.69 -5.53
CA GLU A 83 -9.74 14.04 -6.42
C GLU A 83 -10.05 12.67 -5.87
N PRO A 84 -11.17 12.52 -5.16
CA PRO A 84 -11.48 11.22 -4.57
C PRO A 84 -12.04 10.24 -5.59
N TYR A 85 -11.60 9.00 -5.46
CA TYR A 85 -12.25 7.90 -6.18
C TYR A 85 -13.56 7.58 -5.49
N PRO A 86 -14.49 6.92 -6.17
CA PRO A 86 -15.75 6.52 -5.52
C PRO A 86 -15.50 5.71 -4.27
N ASP A 87 -16.39 5.85 -3.29
CA ASP A 87 -16.28 5.12 -2.04
C ASP A 87 -16.29 3.62 -2.30
N GLY A 88 -15.40 2.91 -1.63
CA GLY A 88 -15.33 1.48 -1.72
C GLY A 88 -14.70 0.92 -2.98
N LEU A 89 -14.35 1.77 -3.94
CA LEU A 89 -13.71 1.31 -5.16
C LEU A 89 -12.27 0.90 -4.85
N PRO A 90 -11.87 -0.33 -5.15
CA PRO A 90 -10.49 -0.69 -4.92
C PRO A 90 -9.58 -0.07 -5.98
N VAL A 91 -8.52 0.56 -5.53
CA VAL A 91 -7.54 1.18 -6.40
C VAL A 91 -6.25 0.39 -6.27
N PHE A 92 -5.72 -0.08 -7.38
CA PHE A 92 -4.54 -0.92 -7.39
C PHE A 92 -3.34 -0.08 -7.77
N ILE A 93 -2.36 -0.04 -6.89
CA ILE A 93 -1.13 0.70 -7.14
C ILE A 93 -0.01 -0.31 -7.26
N ASN A 94 0.69 -0.28 -8.39
CA ASN A 94 1.79 -1.21 -8.63
C ASN A 94 2.92 -0.92 -7.64
N ARG A 95 3.39 -1.96 -6.96
CA ARG A 95 4.44 -1.79 -5.97
C ARG A 95 5.74 -1.28 -6.58
N GLY A 96 5.94 -1.53 -7.86
CA GLY A 96 7.12 -1.03 -8.54
C GLY A 96 7.15 0.48 -8.70
N ALA A 97 6.00 1.11 -8.58
CA ALA A 97 5.91 2.57 -8.66
C ALA A 97 6.00 3.25 -7.30
N LEU A 98 6.00 2.46 -6.24
CA LEU A 98 5.97 3.00 -4.89
C LEU A 98 7.30 3.62 -4.50
N LEU A 99 7.28 4.85 -4.04
CA LEU A 99 8.45 5.48 -3.46
C LEU A 99 8.45 5.31 -1.96
N ASP A 100 7.37 5.68 -1.31
CA ASP A 100 7.26 5.47 0.12
C ASP A 100 5.79 5.46 0.54
N MET A 101 5.57 5.05 1.75
CA MET A 101 4.24 4.98 2.34
C MET A 101 4.37 5.23 3.82
N CYS A 102 3.41 5.96 4.37
CA CYS A 102 3.34 6.09 5.81
C CYS A 102 1.89 6.06 6.25
N GLU A 103 1.69 5.75 7.52
CA GLU A 103 0.35 5.76 8.08
C GLU A 103 -0.15 7.19 8.14
N PHE A 104 -1.42 7.39 7.78
CA PHE A 104 -2.03 8.70 7.75
C PHE A 104 -3.00 8.77 8.93
N LYS A 105 -2.67 9.57 9.91
CA LYS A 105 -3.46 9.60 11.13
C LYS A 105 -4.57 10.63 11.12
N ALA A 106 -4.56 11.49 10.13
CA ALA A 106 -5.65 12.45 9.95
C ALA A 106 -6.79 11.77 9.21
N ALA A 107 -7.92 12.44 9.14
CA ALA A 107 -9.05 11.92 8.39
C ALA A 107 -8.74 11.90 6.91
N LEU A 108 -9.18 10.85 6.23
CA LEU A 108 -8.94 10.75 4.79
C LEU A 108 -9.63 11.90 4.06
N PRO A 109 -8.93 12.58 3.14
CA PRO A 109 -9.58 13.60 2.35
C PRO A 109 -10.50 12.93 1.33
N ARG A 110 -11.76 13.23 1.40
CA ARG A 110 -12.77 12.61 0.56
C ARG A 110 -13.64 13.61 -0.17
N SER A 111 -13.24 14.87 -0.18
CA SER A 111 -13.99 15.91 -0.90
C SER A 111 -13.16 16.47 -2.02
N GLN A 112 -13.76 16.65 -3.16
CA GLN A 112 -13.06 17.22 -4.30
C GLN A 112 -12.66 18.66 -4.01
N LYS A 113 -11.47 18.97 -4.37
CA LYS A 113 -10.93 20.31 -4.19
C LYS A 113 -10.15 20.75 -5.40
#